data_86493ea6b5c6b08bc6f34bd4bd7a50ad
#
_entry.id   86493ea6b5c6b08bc6f34bd4bd7a50ad
#
_cell.length_a   1.000
_cell.length_b   1.000
_cell.length_c   1.000
_cell.angle_alpha   90.00
_cell.angle_beta   90.00
_cell.angle_gamma   90.00
#
_symmetry.space_group_name_H-M   'P 1'
#
loop_
_entity.id
_entity.type
_entity.pdbx_description
1 polymer ?
#
loop_
_entity_poly.entity_id
_entity_poly.type
_entity_poly.pdbx_seq_one_letter_code
_entity_poly.pdbx_strand_id
1 'polypeptide(L)'
;MAPRRSAHMTIMVAAAQKAAKRLIRDFNEVEHLQVSVKGPSDFVSQADLRSEQTIIEELERARPGYALLGEEGGARGSDNWAWRWVIDPLDGTTNFLHAIPNWAISIALEKRLPDGGAEVVAGLVFAPALDEMFWAEKGAGAYLNDKRLRVSARRDWSASLFATGIPFAKTAPRNRLAFARVLGQLMPETAGVRRMGSAALDLAWTAAGRYEAYWELGTQAWDVLAGVLLVREAGGYATDPAGHDHVTGDVVAGNPHIQPRLRDMLVEAMEGVKA
;
A
#
# COMPACT_ATOMS: atom_id res chain seq x y z
N MET A 1 -16.33 -11.09 -19.10
CA MET A 1 -16.39 -12.19 -18.11
C MET A 1 -15.51 -11.79 -16.96
N ALA A 2 -15.99 -11.77 -15.71
CA ALA A 2 -15.18 -11.45 -14.55
C ALA A 2 -14.00 -12.45 -14.48
N PRO A 3 -12.79 -12.00 -14.11
CA PRO A 3 -11.66 -12.88 -14.02
C PRO A 3 -11.85 -13.89 -12.88
N ARG A 4 -11.39 -15.12 -13.11
CA ARG A 4 -11.47 -16.17 -12.08
C ARG A 4 -10.39 -15.93 -11.02
N ARG A 5 -10.81 -15.64 -9.80
CA ARG A 5 -9.90 -15.50 -8.63
C ARG A 5 -9.37 -16.86 -8.20
N SER A 6 -8.10 -16.91 -7.79
CA SER A 6 -7.54 -18.10 -7.15
C SER A 6 -8.19 -18.38 -5.79
N ALA A 7 -7.87 -19.55 -5.23
CA ALA A 7 -8.29 -19.87 -3.86
C ALA A 7 -7.73 -18.88 -2.83
N HIS A 8 -6.46 -18.42 -3.00
CA HIS A 8 -5.87 -17.42 -2.11
C HIS A 8 -6.59 -16.09 -2.20
N MET A 9 -6.82 -15.56 -3.41
CA MET A 9 -7.55 -14.30 -3.60
C MET A 9 -8.99 -14.39 -3.07
N THR A 10 -9.66 -15.53 -3.24
CA THR A 10 -11.01 -15.72 -2.69
C THR A 10 -11.02 -15.62 -1.16
N ILE A 11 -10.03 -16.18 -0.49
CA ILE A 11 -9.86 -16.11 0.96
C ILE A 11 -9.56 -14.66 1.40
N MET A 12 -8.64 -13.95 0.72
CA MET A 12 -8.32 -12.55 1.01
C MET A 12 -9.55 -11.65 0.91
N VAL A 13 -10.33 -11.82 -0.17
CA VAL A 13 -11.58 -11.07 -0.38
C VAL A 13 -12.59 -11.33 0.75
N ALA A 14 -12.78 -12.59 1.14
CA ALA A 14 -13.70 -12.94 2.22
C ALA A 14 -13.27 -12.33 3.57
N ALA A 15 -11.96 -12.38 3.89
CA ALA A 15 -11.40 -11.79 5.10
C ALA A 15 -11.58 -10.28 5.13
N ALA A 16 -11.20 -9.59 4.04
CA ALA A 16 -11.34 -8.13 3.92
C ALA A 16 -12.81 -7.68 4.00
N GLN A 17 -13.73 -8.36 3.32
CA GLN A 17 -15.16 -8.05 3.37
C GLN A 17 -15.77 -8.27 4.75
N LYS A 18 -15.30 -9.28 5.49
CA LYS A 18 -15.77 -9.52 6.88
C LYS A 18 -15.32 -8.40 7.81
N ALA A 19 -14.04 -8.00 7.75
CA ALA A 19 -13.51 -6.89 8.54
C ALA A 19 -14.17 -5.55 8.19
N ALA A 20 -14.37 -5.28 6.91
CA ALA A 20 -14.96 -4.06 6.39
C ALA A 20 -16.36 -3.77 6.94
N LYS A 21 -17.18 -4.81 7.19
CA LYS A 21 -18.54 -4.62 7.75
C LYS A 21 -18.54 -3.88 9.08
N ARG A 22 -17.52 -4.13 9.91
CA ARG A 22 -17.39 -3.46 11.19
C ARG A 22 -16.70 -2.10 11.03
N LEU A 23 -15.65 -2.02 10.22
CA LEU A 23 -14.97 -0.76 9.94
C LEU A 23 -15.93 0.31 9.42
N ILE A 24 -16.84 -0.02 8.50
CA ILE A 24 -17.87 0.93 8.02
C ILE A 24 -18.76 1.40 9.14
N ARG A 25 -19.17 0.52 10.08
CA ARG A 25 -19.96 0.94 11.24
C ARG A 25 -19.15 1.87 12.13
N ASP A 26 -17.93 1.46 12.49
CA ASP A 26 -17.04 2.23 13.36
C ASP A 26 -16.67 3.58 12.71
N PHE A 27 -16.53 3.66 11.38
CA PHE A 27 -16.31 4.89 10.63
C PHE A 27 -17.50 5.87 10.71
N ASN A 28 -18.72 5.37 10.69
CA ASN A 28 -19.93 6.20 10.83
C ASN A 28 -20.16 6.67 12.27
N GLU A 29 -19.47 6.06 13.24
CA GLU A 29 -19.58 6.32 14.68
C GLU A 29 -18.22 6.70 15.28
N VAL A 30 -17.34 7.33 14.48
CA VAL A 30 -15.92 7.56 14.84
C VAL A 30 -15.75 8.39 16.13
N GLU A 31 -16.68 9.27 16.47
CA GLU A 31 -16.67 10.07 17.69
C GLU A 31 -16.70 9.22 18.97
N HIS A 32 -17.15 7.97 18.90
CA HIS A 32 -17.27 7.02 20.01
C HIS A 32 -16.11 6.02 20.08
N LEU A 33 -15.13 6.10 19.16
CA LEU A 33 -14.01 5.17 19.15
C LEU A 33 -12.99 5.47 20.25
N GLN A 34 -12.49 4.41 20.87
CA GLN A 34 -11.32 4.50 21.75
C GLN A 34 -10.05 4.57 20.88
N VAL A 35 -9.29 5.62 21.07
CA VAL A 35 -8.06 5.92 20.31
C VAL A 35 -6.88 5.95 21.26
N SER A 36 -5.78 5.35 20.87
CA SER A 36 -4.48 5.42 21.53
C SER A 36 -3.42 6.00 20.58
N VAL A 37 -2.41 6.62 21.14
CA VAL A 37 -1.31 7.24 20.38
C VAL A 37 -0.08 6.36 20.50
N LYS A 38 0.40 5.78 19.39
CA LYS A 38 1.67 5.03 19.31
C LYS A 38 2.88 5.95 19.31
N GLY A 39 2.70 7.18 18.80
CA GLY A 39 3.73 8.22 18.70
C GLY A 39 3.20 9.48 18.01
N PRO A 40 4.01 10.53 17.80
CA PRO A 40 3.59 11.72 17.09
C PRO A 40 3.03 11.36 15.70
N SER A 41 1.76 11.71 15.45
CA SER A 41 1.00 11.39 14.23
C SER A 41 0.83 9.90 13.92
N ASP A 42 0.97 9.04 14.94
CA ASP A 42 0.88 7.58 14.82
C ASP A 42 -0.19 7.10 15.80
N PHE A 43 -1.37 6.78 15.28
CA PHE A 43 -2.55 6.43 16.05
C PHE A 43 -2.93 4.98 15.85
N VAL A 44 -3.50 4.37 16.86
CA VAL A 44 -4.20 3.10 16.77
C VAL A 44 -5.55 3.23 17.43
N SER A 45 -6.56 2.69 16.80
CA SER A 45 -7.91 2.62 17.37
C SER A 45 -8.29 1.17 17.68
N GLN A 46 -9.38 1.02 18.41
CA GLN A 46 -9.98 -0.29 18.59
C GLN A 46 -10.50 -0.88 17.27
N ALA A 47 -10.69 -0.03 16.24
CA ALA A 47 -11.09 -0.45 14.91
C ALA A 47 -9.95 -1.23 14.22
N ASP A 48 -8.70 -0.72 14.28
CA ASP A 48 -7.50 -1.39 13.73
C ASP A 48 -7.33 -2.78 14.34
N LEU A 49 -7.27 -2.85 15.67
CA LEU A 49 -7.05 -4.11 16.41
C LEU A 49 -8.11 -5.18 16.09
N ARG A 50 -9.40 -4.78 16.02
CA ARG A 50 -10.50 -5.70 15.70
C ARG A 50 -10.52 -6.10 14.26
N SER A 51 -10.15 -5.19 13.35
CA SER A 51 -10.01 -5.47 11.93
C SER A 51 -8.92 -6.51 11.73
N GLU A 52 -7.72 -6.29 12.29
CA GLU A 52 -6.62 -7.24 12.20
C GLU A 52 -7.00 -8.61 12.74
N GLN A 53 -7.57 -8.67 13.93
CA GLN A 53 -8.01 -9.93 14.53
C GLN A 53 -9.00 -10.68 13.62
N THR A 54 -9.98 -9.97 13.05
CA THR A 54 -10.96 -10.56 12.13
C THR A 54 -10.31 -11.13 10.87
N ILE A 55 -9.36 -10.38 10.29
CA ILE A 55 -8.63 -10.81 9.09
C ILE A 55 -7.80 -12.06 9.41
N ILE A 56 -7.03 -12.02 10.51
CA ILE A 56 -6.18 -13.14 10.93
C ILE A 56 -7.00 -14.42 11.13
N GLU A 57 -8.12 -14.35 11.86
CA GLU A 57 -8.98 -15.51 12.10
C GLU A 57 -9.49 -16.15 10.81
N GLU A 58 -9.87 -15.36 9.80
CA GLU A 58 -10.32 -15.87 8.50
C GLU A 58 -9.17 -16.50 7.70
N LEU A 59 -7.99 -15.88 7.71
CA LEU A 59 -6.82 -16.36 6.98
C LEU A 59 -6.27 -17.65 7.61
N GLU A 60 -6.11 -17.69 8.93
CA GLU A 60 -5.64 -18.88 9.67
C GLU A 60 -6.59 -20.07 9.55
N ARG A 61 -7.90 -19.82 9.63
CA ARG A 61 -8.91 -20.87 9.45
C ARG A 61 -8.82 -21.50 8.06
N ALA A 62 -8.57 -20.68 7.02
CA ALA A 62 -8.50 -21.15 5.64
C ALA A 62 -7.14 -21.73 5.25
N ARG A 63 -6.06 -21.28 5.88
CA ARG A 63 -4.68 -21.67 5.60
C ARG A 63 -3.87 -21.79 6.89
N PRO A 64 -4.15 -22.79 7.73
CA PRO A 64 -3.37 -23.04 8.93
C PRO A 64 -1.91 -23.33 8.56
N GLY A 65 -0.98 -22.76 9.31
CA GLY A 65 0.46 -22.93 9.08
C GLY A 65 1.11 -21.92 8.14
N TYR A 66 0.36 -20.97 7.54
CA TYR A 66 0.97 -19.79 6.92
C TYR A 66 1.42 -18.83 8.01
N ALA A 67 2.59 -18.21 7.83
CA ALA A 67 3.04 -17.14 8.71
C ALA A 67 2.22 -15.86 8.46
N LEU A 68 2.27 -14.95 9.42
CA LEU A 68 1.58 -13.66 9.40
C LEU A 68 2.57 -12.56 9.76
N LEU A 69 2.41 -11.41 9.14
CA LEU A 69 3.03 -10.15 9.52
C LEU A 69 1.93 -9.08 9.50
N GLY A 70 1.48 -8.67 10.67
CA GLY A 70 0.47 -7.62 10.82
C GLY A 70 1.08 -6.34 11.36
N GLU A 71 0.46 -5.21 11.07
CA GLU A 71 0.86 -3.91 11.60
C GLU A 71 0.75 -3.87 13.12
N GLU A 72 -0.35 -4.36 13.67
CA GLU A 72 -0.68 -4.27 15.10
C GLU A 72 -0.10 -5.43 15.91
N GLY A 73 -0.23 -6.64 15.39
CA GLY A 73 0.18 -7.87 16.06
C GLY A 73 1.58 -8.34 15.75
N GLY A 74 2.28 -7.70 14.81
CA GLY A 74 3.63 -8.09 14.40
C GLY A 74 3.71 -9.44 13.71
N ALA A 75 4.89 -10.05 13.75
CA ALA A 75 5.15 -11.34 13.13
C ALA A 75 4.62 -12.50 13.98
N ARG A 76 3.97 -13.49 13.33
CA ARG A 76 3.48 -14.73 13.94
C ARG A 76 3.80 -15.93 13.04
N GLY A 77 4.01 -17.08 13.65
CA GLY A 77 4.32 -18.32 12.96
C GLY A 77 5.81 -18.63 12.92
N SER A 78 6.22 -19.52 12.03
CA SER A 78 7.61 -19.96 11.92
C SER A 78 8.45 -18.97 11.13
N ASP A 79 9.69 -18.70 11.54
CA ASP A 79 10.65 -17.90 10.78
C ASP A 79 11.03 -18.59 9.43
N ASN A 80 10.87 -19.90 9.36
CA ASN A 80 11.07 -20.67 8.14
C ASN A 80 9.75 -20.97 7.41
N TRP A 81 8.97 -19.88 7.15
CA TRP A 81 7.71 -19.99 6.45
C TRP A 81 7.89 -20.24 4.94
N ALA A 82 6.97 -21.00 4.36
CA ALA A 82 6.86 -21.13 2.91
C ALA A 82 5.92 -20.06 2.32
N TRP A 83 4.92 -19.64 3.11
CA TRP A 83 3.90 -18.66 2.76
C TRP A 83 3.68 -17.72 3.94
N ARG A 84 3.52 -16.41 3.66
CA ARG A 84 3.27 -15.39 4.67
C ARG A 84 2.21 -14.41 4.19
N TRP A 85 1.19 -14.19 5.04
CA TRP A 85 0.28 -13.07 4.89
C TRP A 85 0.92 -11.82 5.46
N VAL A 86 0.77 -10.70 4.75
CA VAL A 86 1.18 -9.37 5.23
C VAL A 86 -0.05 -8.49 5.24
N ILE A 87 -0.36 -7.87 6.39
CA ILE A 87 -1.66 -7.29 6.66
C ILE A 87 -1.49 -5.89 7.23
N ASP A 88 -2.13 -4.91 6.60
CA ASP A 88 -2.51 -3.65 7.20
C ASP A 88 -4.04 -3.66 7.38
N PRO A 89 -4.53 -3.67 8.61
CA PRO A 89 -5.96 -3.76 8.90
C PRO A 89 -6.74 -2.49 8.58
N LEU A 90 -6.05 -1.34 8.55
CA LEU A 90 -6.64 -0.01 8.34
C LEU A 90 -5.57 1.02 7.93
N ASP A 91 -5.07 0.93 6.70
CA ASP A 91 -4.21 1.97 6.14
C ASP A 91 -4.97 3.31 6.02
N GLY A 92 -4.41 4.34 6.60
CA GLY A 92 -5.06 5.66 6.71
C GLY A 92 -5.85 5.85 8.00
N THR A 93 -5.40 5.31 9.14
CA THR A 93 -6.02 5.47 10.48
C THR A 93 -6.32 6.92 10.82
N THR A 94 -5.43 7.86 10.51
CA THR A 94 -5.67 9.29 10.72
C THR A 94 -6.90 9.79 9.94
N ASN A 95 -7.03 9.40 8.66
CA ASN A 95 -8.18 9.75 7.84
C ASN A 95 -9.46 9.15 8.43
N PHE A 96 -9.41 7.89 8.82
CA PHE A 96 -10.51 7.19 9.45
C PHE A 96 -11.02 7.93 10.70
N LEU A 97 -10.11 8.31 11.61
CA LEU A 97 -10.42 9.04 12.82
C LEU A 97 -10.97 10.46 12.60
N HIS A 98 -10.72 11.03 11.44
CA HIS A 98 -11.27 12.32 11.01
C HIS A 98 -12.46 12.23 10.07
N ALA A 99 -13.07 11.05 9.95
CA ALA A 99 -14.20 10.79 9.05
C ALA A 99 -13.92 11.13 7.57
N ILE A 100 -12.65 11.05 7.16
CA ILE A 100 -12.22 11.22 5.77
C ILE A 100 -12.27 9.84 5.09
N PRO A 101 -13.04 9.61 4.00
CA PRO A 101 -13.28 8.28 3.44
C PRO A 101 -12.10 7.73 2.60
N ASN A 102 -10.87 8.12 2.93
CA ASN A 102 -9.65 7.68 2.24
C ASN A 102 -8.82 6.78 3.14
N TRP A 103 -9.26 5.56 3.28
CA TRP A 103 -8.65 4.49 4.06
C TRP A 103 -8.95 3.13 3.44
N ALA A 104 -8.11 2.13 3.70
CA ALA A 104 -8.25 0.81 3.10
C ALA A 104 -7.76 -0.32 4.03
N ILE A 105 -8.18 -1.54 3.73
CA ILE A 105 -7.58 -2.78 4.19
C ILE A 105 -6.58 -3.22 3.12
N SER A 106 -5.34 -3.51 3.51
CA SER A 106 -4.30 -4.04 2.64
C SER A 106 -3.92 -5.46 3.07
N ILE A 107 -3.95 -6.41 2.14
CA ILE A 107 -3.53 -7.79 2.37
C ILE A 107 -2.63 -8.22 1.22
N ALA A 108 -1.41 -8.69 1.52
CA ALA A 108 -0.52 -9.32 0.56
C ALA A 108 -0.25 -10.77 0.94
N LEU A 109 0.03 -11.60 -0.05
CA LEU A 109 0.52 -12.96 0.12
C LEU A 109 1.91 -13.08 -0.47
N GLU A 110 2.87 -13.40 0.35
CA GLU A 110 4.24 -13.71 -0.05
C GLU A 110 4.49 -15.21 -0.09
N LYS A 111 5.29 -15.60 -1.07
CA LYS A 111 5.90 -16.93 -1.17
C LYS A 111 7.40 -16.82 -0.97
N ARG A 112 7.97 -17.67 -0.12
CA ARG A 112 9.43 -17.76 0.04
C ARG A 112 10.08 -18.38 -1.19
N LEU A 113 11.18 -17.79 -1.61
CA LEU A 113 11.99 -18.27 -2.72
C LEU A 113 13.11 -19.22 -2.23
N PRO A 114 13.64 -20.08 -3.10
CA PRO A 114 14.72 -21.02 -2.72
C PRO A 114 16.01 -20.34 -2.26
N ASP A 115 16.27 -19.11 -2.70
CA ASP A 115 17.42 -18.29 -2.30
C ASP A 115 17.24 -17.58 -0.94
N GLY A 116 16.11 -17.81 -0.28
CA GLY A 116 15.74 -17.17 0.98
C GLY A 116 15.02 -15.85 0.85
N GLY A 117 14.93 -15.28 -0.36
CA GLY A 117 14.11 -14.11 -0.68
C GLY A 117 12.61 -14.39 -0.57
N ALA A 118 11.80 -13.37 -0.83
CA ALA A 118 10.35 -13.48 -0.86
C ALA A 118 9.78 -12.80 -2.10
N GLU A 119 8.62 -13.27 -2.54
CA GLU A 119 7.93 -12.75 -3.69
C GLU A 119 6.44 -12.58 -3.40
N VAL A 120 5.90 -11.40 -3.68
CA VAL A 120 4.45 -11.16 -3.56
C VAL A 120 3.73 -11.81 -4.72
N VAL A 121 2.81 -12.73 -4.43
CA VAL A 121 2.07 -13.49 -5.44
C VAL A 121 0.59 -13.13 -5.53
N ALA A 122 0.04 -12.49 -4.50
CA ALA A 122 -1.31 -11.93 -4.50
C ALA A 122 -1.36 -10.67 -3.65
N GLY A 123 -2.13 -9.69 -4.05
CA GLY A 123 -2.33 -8.42 -3.35
C GLY A 123 -3.77 -7.94 -3.46
N LEU A 124 -4.32 -7.48 -2.35
CA LEU A 124 -5.65 -6.91 -2.22
C LEU A 124 -5.56 -5.58 -1.47
N VAL A 125 -6.17 -4.54 -2.03
CA VAL A 125 -6.43 -3.26 -1.35
C VAL A 125 -7.93 -2.99 -1.45
N PHE A 126 -8.61 -2.94 -0.33
CA PHE A 126 -10.05 -2.72 -0.29
C PHE A 126 -10.38 -1.43 0.46
N ALA A 127 -10.97 -0.47 -0.24
CA ALA A 127 -11.50 0.79 0.30
C ALA A 127 -13.03 0.70 0.45
N PRO A 128 -13.55 0.25 1.60
CA PRO A 128 -14.99 -0.01 1.73
C PRO A 128 -15.84 1.25 1.64
N ALA A 129 -15.32 2.39 2.11
CA ALA A 129 -16.02 3.67 2.04
C ALA A 129 -16.21 4.20 0.61
N LEU A 130 -15.39 3.71 -0.34
CA LEU A 130 -15.43 4.07 -1.76
C LEU A 130 -16.04 2.97 -2.63
N ASP A 131 -16.37 1.80 -2.05
CA ASP A 131 -16.77 0.59 -2.78
C ASP A 131 -15.75 0.16 -3.85
N GLU A 132 -14.46 0.35 -3.58
CA GLU A 132 -13.35 0.03 -4.46
C GLU A 132 -12.52 -1.13 -3.91
N MET A 133 -12.52 -2.25 -4.63
CA MET A 133 -11.70 -3.42 -4.32
C MET A 133 -10.68 -3.63 -5.43
N PHE A 134 -9.42 -3.29 -5.14
CA PHE A 134 -8.29 -3.52 -6.02
C PHE A 134 -7.64 -4.85 -5.68
N TRP A 135 -7.36 -5.68 -6.68
CA TRP A 135 -6.70 -6.95 -6.46
C TRP A 135 -5.83 -7.34 -7.65
N ALA A 136 -4.76 -8.06 -7.36
CA ALA A 136 -3.85 -8.60 -8.36
C ALA A 136 -3.32 -9.97 -7.93
N GLU A 137 -3.06 -10.82 -8.91
CA GLU A 137 -2.33 -12.06 -8.75
C GLU A 137 -1.19 -12.08 -9.77
N LYS A 138 -0.01 -12.51 -9.35
CA LYS A 138 1.18 -12.52 -10.19
C LYS A 138 0.92 -13.23 -11.52
N GLY A 139 1.17 -12.53 -12.64
CA GLY A 139 0.96 -13.02 -14.00
C GLY A 139 -0.50 -13.03 -14.46
N ALA A 140 -1.47 -12.63 -13.62
CA ALA A 140 -2.89 -12.62 -13.99
C ALA A 140 -3.44 -11.22 -14.29
N GLY A 141 -2.68 -10.18 -13.93
CA GLY A 141 -3.07 -8.78 -14.06
C GLY A 141 -3.70 -8.21 -12.80
N ALA A 142 -3.94 -6.89 -12.82
CA ALA A 142 -4.59 -6.15 -11.75
C ALA A 142 -6.03 -5.77 -12.14
N TYR A 143 -6.90 -5.66 -11.13
CA TYR A 143 -8.33 -5.40 -11.32
C TYR A 143 -8.86 -4.44 -10.26
N LEU A 144 -9.82 -3.59 -10.64
CA LEU A 144 -10.70 -2.85 -9.74
C LEU A 144 -12.09 -3.47 -9.86
N ASN A 145 -12.59 -4.04 -8.77
CA ASN A 145 -13.79 -4.86 -8.81
C ASN A 145 -13.65 -5.94 -9.90
N ASP A 146 -14.42 -5.83 -10.99
CA ASP A 146 -14.36 -6.77 -12.13
C ASP A 146 -13.68 -6.17 -13.38
N LYS A 147 -13.12 -4.95 -13.29
CA LYS A 147 -12.50 -4.25 -14.43
C LYS A 147 -10.99 -4.38 -14.36
N ARG A 148 -10.39 -4.81 -15.48
CA ARG A 148 -8.93 -4.89 -15.59
C ARG A 148 -8.30 -3.51 -15.56
N LEU A 149 -7.25 -3.36 -14.76
CA LEU A 149 -6.49 -2.12 -14.62
C LEU A 149 -5.35 -2.02 -15.63
N ARG A 150 -4.97 -0.78 -15.89
CA ARG A 150 -3.73 -0.38 -16.55
C ARG A 150 -3.25 0.92 -15.91
N VAL A 151 -1.94 1.05 -15.72
CA VAL A 151 -1.34 2.33 -15.37
C VAL A 151 -1.59 3.36 -16.47
N SER A 152 -1.49 4.64 -16.14
CA SER A 152 -1.64 5.73 -17.12
C SER A 152 -0.67 5.58 -18.28
N ALA A 153 -1.12 5.91 -19.49
CA ALA A 153 -0.27 5.99 -20.68
C ALA A 153 0.30 7.40 -20.92
N ARG A 154 0.07 8.34 -19.99
CA ARG A 154 0.55 9.73 -20.09
C ARG A 154 2.07 9.77 -20.00
N ARG A 155 2.68 10.58 -20.89
CA ARG A 155 4.14 10.74 -21.02
C ARG A 155 4.60 12.14 -20.68
N ASP A 156 3.67 13.09 -20.74
CA ASP A 156 3.97 14.49 -20.48
C ASP A 156 4.11 14.74 -18.99
N TRP A 157 5.31 15.16 -18.60
CA TRP A 157 5.64 15.46 -17.22
C TRP A 157 4.78 16.61 -16.66
N SER A 158 4.57 17.65 -17.47
CA SER A 158 3.82 18.84 -17.05
C SER A 158 2.33 18.55 -16.82
N ALA A 159 1.79 17.55 -17.51
CA ALA A 159 0.43 17.09 -17.34
C ALA A 159 0.29 15.93 -16.33
N SER A 160 1.38 15.51 -15.68
CA SER A 160 1.39 14.39 -14.76
C SER A 160 0.94 14.79 -13.37
N LEU A 161 0.09 13.95 -12.78
CA LEU A 161 -0.36 14.05 -11.39
C LEU A 161 0.38 13.01 -10.54
N PHE A 162 0.98 13.46 -9.46
CA PHE A 162 1.75 12.63 -8.54
C PHE A 162 1.01 12.43 -7.22
N ALA A 163 1.31 11.34 -6.52
CA ALA A 163 0.89 11.15 -5.14
C ALA A 163 2.09 10.84 -4.24
N THR A 164 1.97 11.13 -2.94
CA THR A 164 3.02 10.91 -1.94
C THR A 164 2.46 10.85 -0.53
N GLY A 165 3.20 10.21 0.38
CA GLY A 165 3.03 10.41 1.82
C GLY A 165 4.02 11.43 2.38
N ILE A 166 3.68 12.02 3.52
CA ILE A 166 4.59 12.91 4.24
C ILE A 166 5.38 12.07 5.24
N PRO A 167 6.72 12.11 5.22
CA PRO A 167 7.55 11.36 6.17
C PRO A 167 7.21 11.72 7.62
N PHE A 168 6.94 10.72 8.45
CA PHE A 168 6.65 10.89 9.87
C PHE A 168 7.87 11.41 10.64
N ALA A 169 7.63 11.89 11.89
CA ALA A 169 8.70 12.40 12.75
C ALA A 169 9.81 11.37 13.02
N LYS A 170 9.47 10.07 13.06
CA LYS A 170 10.42 8.95 13.23
C LYS A 170 11.26 8.67 11.97
N THR A 171 10.86 9.17 10.81
CA THR A 171 11.60 8.96 9.56
C THR A 171 12.96 9.67 9.62
N ALA A 172 13.99 9.03 9.08
CA ALA A 172 15.35 9.59 9.09
C ALA A 172 15.37 11.03 8.54
N PRO A 173 16.16 11.95 9.17
CA PRO A 173 16.22 13.35 8.73
C PRO A 173 16.52 13.51 7.23
N ARG A 174 17.41 12.66 6.68
CA ARG A 174 17.74 12.67 5.25
C ARG A 174 16.51 12.42 4.37
N ASN A 175 15.62 11.52 4.76
CA ASN A 175 14.41 11.19 3.99
C ASN A 175 13.43 12.37 3.99
N ARG A 176 13.31 13.10 5.12
CA ARG A 176 12.49 14.32 5.17
C ARG A 176 13.03 15.42 4.27
N LEU A 177 14.35 15.59 4.23
CA LEU A 177 14.98 16.57 3.34
C LEU A 177 14.89 16.15 1.87
N ALA A 178 15.07 14.88 1.55
CA ALA A 178 14.89 14.35 0.20
C ALA A 178 13.44 14.56 -0.28
N PHE A 179 12.45 14.23 0.57
CA PHE A 179 11.04 14.52 0.29
C PHE A 179 10.79 15.99 -0.04
N ALA A 180 11.28 16.91 0.80
CA ALA A 180 11.07 18.34 0.59
C ALA A 180 11.71 18.84 -0.72
N ARG A 181 12.88 18.33 -1.09
CA ARG A 181 13.56 18.64 -2.36
C ARG A 181 12.77 18.15 -3.56
N VAL A 182 12.38 16.89 -3.57
CA VAL A 182 11.57 16.32 -4.67
C VAL A 182 10.25 17.08 -4.82
N LEU A 183 9.56 17.36 -3.71
CA LEU A 183 8.33 18.13 -3.74
C LEU A 183 8.54 19.53 -4.33
N GLY A 184 9.61 20.22 -3.91
CA GLY A 184 9.97 21.55 -4.44
C GLY A 184 10.26 21.56 -5.94
N GLN A 185 10.82 20.49 -6.49
CA GLN A 185 11.07 20.33 -7.92
C GLN A 185 9.79 19.99 -8.71
N LEU A 186 8.90 19.17 -8.14
CA LEU A 186 7.67 18.77 -8.80
C LEU A 186 6.63 19.89 -8.90
N MET A 187 6.51 20.73 -7.86
CA MET A 187 5.45 21.76 -7.78
C MET A 187 5.40 22.70 -9.01
N PRO A 188 6.50 23.27 -9.51
CA PRO A 188 6.45 24.17 -10.66
C PRO A 188 6.36 23.48 -12.02
N GLU A 189 6.62 22.16 -12.09
CA GLU A 189 6.81 21.43 -13.34
C GLU A 189 5.66 20.49 -13.70
N THR A 190 4.71 20.25 -12.81
CA THR A 190 3.71 19.19 -12.96
C THR A 190 2.28 19.67 -12.73
N ALA A 191 1.30 18.86 -13.09
CA ALA A 191 -0.12 19.16 -12.84
C ALA A 191 -0.46 19.19 -11.33
N GLY A 192 0.42 18.67 -10.49
CA GLY A 192 0.34 18.76 -9.05
C GLY A 192 0.67 17.47 -8.31
N VAL A 193 0.68 17.57 -6.99
CA VAL A 193 0.94 16.48 -6.08
C VAL A 193 -0.25 16.30 -5.14
N ARG A 194 -0.59 15.07 -4.82
CA ARG A 194 -1.62 14.69 -3.85
C ARG A 194 -0.97 14.04 -2.64
N ARG A 195 -1.44 14.37 -1.46
CA ARG A 195 -1.14 13.70 -0.21
C ARG A 195 -2.45 13.23 0.39
N MET A 196 -2.87 12.02 0.03
CA MET A 196 -4.17 11.51 0.45
C MET A 196 -4.12 10.76 1.79
N GLY A 197 -2.95 10.24 2.20
CA GLY A 197 -2.70 9.68 3.52
C GLY A 197 -3.11 8.22 3.71
N SER A 198 -3.07 7.46 2.62
CA SER A 198 -3.19 6.01 2.58
C SER A 198 -2.26 5.49 1.49
N ALA A 199 -1.15 4.89 1.87
CA ALA A 199 -0.12 4.41 0.95
C ALA A 199 -0.65 3.29 0.04
N ALA A 200 -1.42 2.37 0.60
CA ALA A 200 -2.04 1.29 -0.16
C ALA A 200 -3.00 1.82 -1.23
N LEU A 201 -3.83 2.84 -0.91
CA LEU A 201 -4.73 3.46 -1.89
C LEU A 201 -3.98 4.28 -2.93
N ASP A 202 -2.96 5.04 -2.56
CA ASP A 202 -2.17 5.82 -3.50
C ASP A 202 -1.47 4.92 -4.54
N LEU A 203 -0.96 3.75 -4.12
CA LEU A 203 -0.45 2.71 -5.03
C LEU A 203 -1.56 2.08 -5.88
N ALA A 204 -2.71 1.75 -5.30
CA ALA A 204 -3.85 1.19 -6.03
C ALA A 204 -4.39 2.16 -7.08
N TRP A 205 -4.45 3.46 -6.78
CA TRP A 205 -4.85 4.49 -7.72
C TRP A 205 -3.80 4.75 -8.79
N THR A 206 -2.51 4.59 -8.47
CA THR A 206 -1.43 4.57 -9.47
C THR A 206 -1.61 3.40 -10.44
N ALA A 207 -1.90 2.20 -9.93
CA ALA A 207 -2.22 1.03 -10.77
C ALA A 207 -3.47 1.23 -11.64
N ALA A 208 -4.43 2.03 -11.19
CA ALA A 208 -5.64 2.40 -11.94
C ALA A 208 -5.43 3.56 -12.93
N GLY A 209 -4.21 4.12 -13.01
CA GLY A 209 -3.88 5.24 -13.90
C GLY A 209 -4.48 6.58 -13.48
N ARG A 210 -4.89 6.73 -12.21
CA ARG A 210 -5.37 8.00 -11.64
C ARG A 210 -4.21 8.94 -11.33
N TYR A 211 -3.04 8.37 -10.98
CA TYR A 211 -1.76 9.06 -10.84
C TYR A 211 -0.77 8.50 -11.85
N GLU A 212 0.14 9.33 -12.33
CA GLU A 212 1.24 8.90 -13.18
C GLU A 212 2.34 8.24 -12.38
N ALA A 213 2.58 8.72 -11.15
CA ALA A 213 3.52 8.10 -10.22
C ALA A 213 3.21 8.43 -8.76
N TYR A 214 3.78 7.63 -7.90
CA TYR A 214 3.72 7.72 -6.44
C TYR A 214 5.10 7.47 -5.86
N TRP A 215 5.43 8.15 -4.76
CA TRP A 215 6.61 7.85 -3.93
C TRP A 215 6.29 8.08 -2.46
N GLU A 216 6.88 7.26 -1.61
CA GLU A 216 6.86 7.49 -0.18
C GLU A 216 8.12 6.92 0.48
N LEU A 217 8.60 7.57 1.53
CA LEU A 217 9.80 7.21 2.26
C LEU A 217 9.43 6.88 3.71
N GLY A 218 9.93 5.75 4.21
CA GLY A 218 9.71 5.31 5.58
C GLY A 218 8.43 4.53 5.81
N THR A 219 7.85 3.94 4.76
CA THR A 219 6.73 3.00 4.84
C THR A 219 7.17 1.63 5.35
N GLN A 220 6.22 0.76 5.63
CA GLN A 220 6.45 -0.62 6.05
C GLN A 220 5.95 -1.60 4.98
N ALA A 221 6.30 -2.87 5.14
CA ALA A 221 5.90 -3.91 4.20
C ALA A 221 4.37 -4.01 4.01
N TRP A 222 3.60 -3.87 5.08
CA TRP A 222 2.14 -3.93 5.04
C TRP A 222 1.51 -2.77 4.30
N ASP A 223 2.12 -1.58 4.31
CA ASP A 223 1.64 -0.40 3.58
C ASP A 223 1.74 -0.59 2.06
N VAL A 224 2.78 -1.29 1.57
CA VAL A 224 3.17 -1.21 0.16
C VAL A 224 3.08 -2.51 -0.63
N LEU A 225 3.24 -3.70 -0.02
CA LEU A 225 3.41 -4.94 -0.79
C LEU A 225 2.22 -5.26 -1.71
N ALA A 226 0.99 -5.09 -1.24
CA ALA A 226 -0.19 -5.32 -2.06
C ALA A 226 -0.26 -4.32 -3.23
N GLY A 227 -0.01 -3.05 -2.95
CA GLY A 227 -0.03 -1.97 -3.94
C GLY A 227 1.08 -2.10 -4.99
N VAL A 228 2.28 -2.50 -4.59
CA VAL A 228 3.41 -2.77 -5.50
C VAL A 228 3.04 -3.84 -6.52
N LEU A 229 2.42 -4.94 -6.09
CA LEU A 229 1.95 -5.96 -7.02
C LEU A 229 0.87 -5.42 -7.95
N LEU A 230 -0.09 -4.62 -7.45
CA LEU A 230 -1.12 -3.98 -8.27
C LEU A 230 -0.52 -3.14 -9.40
N VAL A 231 0.47 -2.29 -9.09
CA VAL A 231 1.13 -1.42 -10.08
C VAL A 231 1.83 -2.26 -11.15
N ARG A 232 2.58 -3.29 -10.75
CA ARG A 232 3.31 -4.16 -11.68
C ARG A 232 2.37 -4.94 -12.60
N GLU A 233 1.34 -5.53 -12.04
CA GLU A 233 0.34 -6.29 -12.79
C GLU A 233 -0.56 -5.40 -13.69
N ALA A 234 -0.60 -4.10 -13.40
CA ALA A 234 -1.21 -3.09 -14.26
C ALA A 234 -0.27 -2.59 -15.38
N GLY A 235 0.99 -3.08 -15.42
CA GLY A 235 2.00 -2.72 -16.43
C GLY A 235 2.85 -1.50 -16.06
N GLY A 236 2.89 -1.14 -14.79
CA GLY A 236 3.77 -0.10 -14.23
C GLY A 236 5.08 -0.65 -13.67
N TYR A 237 5.91 0.26 -13.20
CA TYR A 237 7.12 -0.01 -12.43
C TYR A 237 6.87 0.34 -10.97
N ALA A 238 7.37 -0.49 -10.06
CA ALA A 238 7.39 -0.22 -8.63
C ALA A 238 8.66 -0.84 -8.05
N THR A 239 9.54 0.01 -7.52
CA THR A 239 10.85 -0.37 -6.97
C THR A 239 11.10 0.42 -5.69
N ASP A 240 12.13 0.06 -4.95
CA ASP A 240 12.74 1.01 -4.02
C ASP A 240 13.52 2.11 -4.80
N PRO A 241 14.01 3.17 -4.15
CA PRO A 241 14.81 4.20 -4.82
C PRO A 241 16.10 3.65 -5.46
N ALA A 242 16.69 2.58 -4.91
CA ALA A 242 17.88 1.93 -5.46
C ALA A 242 17.59 1.06 -6.71
N GLY A 243 16.30 0.83 -7.00
CA GLY A 243 15.87 0.06 -8.16
C GLY A 243 15.65 -1.43 -7.88
N HIS A 244 15.63 -1.86 -6.61
CA HIS A 244 15.34 -3.25 -6.27
C HIS A 244 13.84 -3.55 -6.37
N ASP A 245 13.53 -4.76 -6.80
CA ASP A 245 12.15 -5.22 -6.98
C ASP A 245 11.46 -5.63 -5.67
N HIS A 246 12.19 -6.07 -4.66
CA HIS A 246 11.61 -6.44 -3.37
C HIS A 246 11.48 -5.18 -2.49
N VAL A 247 10.31 -4.58 -2.50
CA VAL A 247 9.99 -3.34 -1.79
C VAL A 247 9.31 -3.66 -0.47
N THR A 248 9.94 -3.29 0.64
CA THR A 248 9.40 -3.49 2.00
C THR A 248 9.43 -2.21 2.84
N GLY A 249 9.62 -1.07 2.18
CA GLY A 249 9.79 0.24 2.81
C GLY A 249 9.67 1.35 1.77
N ASP A 250 10.74 2.15 1.62
CA ASP A 250 10.78 3.24 0.63
C ASP A 250 10.33 2.75 -0.75
N VAL A 251 9.42 3.46 -1.40
CA VAL A 251 8.79 3.05 -2.65
C VAL A 251 8.72 4.17 -3.68
N VAL A 252 8.97 3.82 -4.94
CA VAL A 252 8.72 4.67 -6.12
C VAL A 252 7.98 3.84 -7.15
N ALA A 253 6.75 4.23 -7.47
CA ALA A 253 5.88 3.49 -8.38
C ALA A 253 5.28 4.42 -9.44
N GLY A 254 4.93 3.89 -10.60
CA GLY A 254 4.28 4.69 -11.64
C GLY A 254 4.26 4.02 -13.00
N ASN A 255 3.80 4.76 -14.00
CA ASN A 255 3.87 4.29 -15.37
C ASN A 255 5.33 4.27 -15.89
N PRO A 256 5.64 3.46 -16.91
CA PRO A 256 7.01 3.28 -17.40
C PRO A 256 7.68 4.55 -17.97
N HIS A 257 6.91 5.60 -18.26
CA HIS A 257 7.43 6.84 -18.84
C HIS A 257 7.79 7.88 -17.79
N ILE A 258 7.15 7.83 -16.62
CA ILE A 258 7.27 8.85 -15.56
C ILE A 258 8.09 8.34 -14.38
N GLN A 259 7.87 7.09 -13.95
CA GLN A 259 8.53 6.52 -12.77
C GLN A 259 10.08 6.59 -12.81
N PRO A 260 10.79 6.31 -13.94
CA PRO A 260 12.24 6.35 -13.94
C PRO A 260 12.80 7.74 -13.60
N ARG A 261 12.22 8.81 -14.17
CA ARG A 261 12.65 10.18 -13.86
C ARG A 261 12.38 10.53 -12.39
N LEU A 262 11.20 10.15 -11.85
CA LEU A 262 10.90 10.40 -10.44
C LEU A 262 11.88 9.66 -9.52
N ARG A 263 12.21 8.41 -9.83
CA ARG A 263 13.20 7.63 -9.07
C ARG A 263 14.57 8.32 -9.08
N ASP A 264 15.05 8.72 -10.23
CA ASP A 264 16.35 9.38 -10.36
C ASP A 264 16.39 10.70 -9.56
N MET A 265 15.33 11.51 -9.63
CA MET A 265 15.18 12.73 -8.81
C MET A 265 15.24 12.40 -7.31
N LEU A 266 14.63 11.30 -6.88
CA LEU A 266 14.63 10.89 -5.47
C LEU A 266 16.01 10.43 -5.01
N VAL A 267 16.72 9.66 -5.84
CA VAL A 267 18.11 9.24 -5.58
C VAL A 267 19.03 10.45 -5.43
N GLU A 268 18.99 11.39 -6.38
CA GLU A 268 19.76 12.63 -6.32
C GLU A 268 19.44 13.46 -5.05
N ALA A 269 18.16 13.54 -4.71
CA ALA A 269 17.73 14.24 -3.50
C ALA A 269 18.26 13.59 -2.23
N MET A 270 18.31 12.25 -2.17
CA MET A 270 18.83 11.49 -1.04
C MET A 270 20.36 11.59 -0.93
N GLU A 271 21.09 11.53 -2.04
CA GLU A 271 22.56 11.68 -2.07
C GLU A 271 23.01 13.10 -1.71
N GLY A 272 22.29 14.11 -2.13
CA GLY A 272 22.59 15.51 -1.83
C GLY A 272 22.39 15.92 -0.36
N VAL A 273 21.84 15.04 0.47
CA VAL A 273 21.73 15.24 1.93
C VAL A 273 22.96 14.61 2.58
N LYS A 274 23.99 15.42 2.85
CA LYS A 274 25.09 14.98 3.73
C LYS A 274 24.54 14.62 5.10
N ALA A 275 24.95 13.47 5.62
CA ALA A 275 24.56 12.94 6.92
C ALA A 275 24.92 13.92 8.06
#